data_5dcda10971872ad75ef782778b0543d5
#
_entry.id   5dcda10971872ad75ef782778b0543d5
#
_cell.length_a   1.000
_cell.length_b   1.000
_cell.length_c   1.000
_cell.angle_alpha   90.00
_cell.angle_beta   90.00
_cell.angle_gamma   90.00
#
_symmetry.space_group_name_H-M   'P 1'
#
loop_
_entity.id
_entity.type
_entity.pdbx_description
1 polymer ?
#
loop_
_entity_poly.entity_id
_entity_poly.type
_entity_poly.pdbx_seq_one_letter_code
_entity_poly.pdbx_strand_id
1 'polypeptide(L)'
;MFKMSFLQGGVSGVDVGALGWLYGLAVFRDLATTGFSSSAADVLERINAARGRKVTLGEVVQGVYEHNVRPDRCPCEYEFKNELVRRVFSGGWDFPVAVQLEQPCGASRADMVAYYANGCAHAYEIKTERDSLARLPRQVENYRRAYPQVTVVTTLERVSEVAEVVPPQVGISALADWEEVHTGRQYVGIEPIRYAQRCTDTLEVDAMTSSMRTVEPGYALEGLGVEPVVCGYAWTRNREALAEYVPA
;
A
#
# COMPACT_ATOMS: atom_id res chain seq x y z
N MET A 1 -0.92 -22.40 -9.13
CA MET A 1 0.41 -23.02 -8.94
C MET A 1 1.44 -21.90 -8.97
N PHE A 2 1.80 -21.35 -7.79
CA PHE A 2 2.82 -20.30 -7.72
C PHE A 2 4.15 -20.90 -8.17
N LYS A 3 4.71 -20.41 -9.28
CA LYS A 3 6.12 -20.68 -9.59
C LYS A 3 6.93 -20.09 -8.44
N MET A 4 7.66 -20.92 -7.72
CA MET A 4 8.61 -20.44 -6.70
C MET A 4 9.47 -19.35 -7.34
N SER A 5 9.53 -18.17 -6.69
CA SER A 5 10.35 -17.08 -7.16
C SER A 5 11.78 -17.56 -7.35
N PHE A 6 12.38 -17.20 -8.47
CA PHE A 6 13.78 -17.58 -8.77
C PHE A 6 14.78 -17.01 -7.76
N LEU A 7 14.39 -16.04 -6.92
CA LEU A 7 15.20 -15.49 -5.83
C LEU A 7 15.09 -16.26 -4.51
N GLN A 8 14.17 -17.22 -4.37
CA GLN A 8 13.98 -17.97 -3.11
C GLN A 8 15.21 -18.80 -2.70
N GLY A 9 16.10 -19.14 -3.62
CA GLY A 9 17.37 -19.79 -3.32
C GLY A 9 18.51 -18.84 -2.95
N GLY A 10 18.23 -17.56 -2.74
CA GLY A 10 19.23 -16.52 -2.55
C GLY A 10 20.03 -16.23 -3.84
N VAL A 11 20.75 -15.14 -3.86
CA VAL A 11 21.70 -14.78 -4.93
C VAL A 11 23.03 -14.48 -4.25
N SER A 12 24.08 -15.23 -4.62
CA SER A 12 25.39 -15.06 -3.99
C SER A 12 25.85 -13.59 -4.01
N GLY A 13 26.16 -13.04 -2.86
CA GLY A 13 26.61 -11.66 -2.69
C GLY A 13 25.50 -10.59 -2.87
N VAL A 14 24.22 -10.98 -2.90
CA VAL A 14 23.09 -10.05 -2.96
C VAL A 14 22.14 -10.34 -1.80
N ASP A 15 21.94 -9.36 -0.94
CA ASP A 15 20.90 -9.41 0.09
C ASP A 15 19.56 -9.02 -0.56
N VAL A 16 18.74 -10.03 -0.85
CA VAL A 16 17.43 -9.84 -1.51
C VAL A 16 16.50 -9.00 -0.64
N GLY A 17 16.55 -9.19 0.70
CA GLY A 17 15.71 -8.43 1.63
C GLY A 17 15.99 -6.92 1.62
N ALA A 18 17.24 -6.55 1.37
CA ALA A 18 17.64 -5.14 1.28
C ALA A 18 17.25 -4.46 -0.05
N LEU A 19 16.69 -5.20 -1.02
CA LEU A 19 16.38 -4.67 -2.35
C LEU A 19 14.96 -4.07 -2.46
N GLY A 20 14.20 -3.97 -1.38
CA GLY A 20 12.84 -3.40 -1.38
C GLY A 20 12.74 -1.99 -1.98
N TRP A 21 13.83 -1.23 -1.98
CA TRP A 21 13.90 0.07 -2.63
C TRP A 21 13.72 0.03 -4.17
N LEU A 22 13.90 -1.14 -4.82
CA LEU A 22 13.71 -1.29 -6.26
C LEU A 22 12.28 -1.00 -6.72
N TYR A 23 11.28 -1.20 -5.87
CA TYR A 23 9.91 -0.81 -6.15
C TYR A 23 9.52 0.51 -5.46
N GLY A 24 10.50 1.28 -5.02
CA GLY A 24 10.32 2.62 -4.51
C GLY A 24 10.07 3.65 -5.62
N LEU A 25 9.40 4.73 -5.26
CA LEU A 25 9.00 5.80 -6.17
C LEU A 25 10.18 6.38 -6.98
N ALA A 26 11.39 6.43 -6.40
CA ALA A 26 12.57 6.97 -7.07
C ALA A 26 12.93 6.18 -8.34
N VAL A 27 12.98 4.84 -8.24
CA VAL A 27 13.29 3.96 -9.38
C VAL A 27 12.23 4.08 -10.46
N PHE A 28 10.94 4.07 -10.09
CA PHE A 28 9.85 4.21 -11.06
C PHE A 28 9.82 5.59 -11.72
N ARG A 29 10.16 6.65 -11.00
CA ARG A 29 10.28 7.99 -11.56
C ARG A 29 11.41 8.04 -12.60
N ASP A 30 12.60 7.52 -12.29
CA ASP A 30 13.72 7.45 -13.21
C ASP A 30 13.34 6.71 -14.49
N LEU A 31 12.70 5.54 -14.34
CA LEU A 31 12.24 4.73 -15.48
C LEU A 31 11.19 5.45 -16.32
N ALA A 32 10.24 6.14 -15.68
CA ALA A 32 9.18 6.87 -16.37
C ALA A 32 9.70 8.11 -17.11
N THR A 33 10.71 8.79 -16.57
CA THR A 33 11.23 10.05 -17.14
C THR A 33 12.34 9.83 -18.17
N THR A 34 13.21 8.86 -17.93
CA THR A 34 14.42 8.63 -18.75
C THR A 34 14.46 7.26 -19.42
N GLY A 35 13.55 6.34 -19.06
CA GLY A 35 13.60 4.95 -19.47
C GLY A 35 14.73 4.15 -18.81
N PHE A 36 15.46 4.73 -17.86
CA PHE A 36 16.65 4.13 -17.24
C PHE A 36 16.80 4.52 -15.77
N SER A 37 17.24 3.58 -14.94
CA SER A 37 17.67 3.80 -13.55
C SER A 37 19.02 3.15 -13.33
N SER A 38 20.07 3.94 -13.07
CA SER A 38 21.44 3.43 -12.87
C SER A 38 21.52 2.46 -11.70
N SER A 39 20.87 2.78 -10.59
CA SER A 39 20.86 1.91 -9.40
C SER A 39 20.18 0.55 -9.66
N ALA A 40 19.10 0.54 -10.45
CA ALA A 40 18.45 -0.70 -10.85
C ALA A 40 19.34 -1.51 -11.83
N ALA A 41 20.03 -0.84 -12.74
CA ALA A 41 20.95 -1.48 -13.68
C ALA A 41 22.11 -2.19 -12.95
N ASP A 42 22.75 -1.53 -11.98
CA ASP A 42 23.84 -2.10 -11.19
C ASP A 42 23.41 -3.39 -10.45
N VAL A 43 22.19 -3.39 -9.89
CA VAL A 43 21.65 -4.60 -9.25
C VAL A 43 21.39 -5.70 -10.27
N LEU A 44 20.80 -5.35 -11.43
CA LEU A 44 20.57 -6.33 -12.50
C LEU A 44 21.86 -6.98 -12.99
N GLU A 45 22.93 -6.21 -13.19
CA GLU A 45 24.23 -6.73 -13.60
C GLU A 45 24.80 -7.72 -12.58
N ARG A 46 24.73 -7.40 -11.29
CA ARG A 46 25.17 -8.28 -10.22
C ARG A 46 24.35 -9.58 -10.17
N ILE A 47 23.04 -9.50 -10.31
CA ILE A 47 22.16 -10.68 -10.32
C ILE A 47 22.43 -11.51 -11.57
N ASN A 48 22.58 -10.91 -12.75
CA ASN A 48 22.89 -11.60 -13.99
C ASN A 48 24.22 -12.34 -13.90
N ALA A 49 25.26 -11.69 -13.35
CA ALA A 49 26.57 -12.33 -13.15
C ALA A 49 26.48 -13.53 -12.18
N ALA A 50 25.78 -13.38 -11.07
CA ALA A 50 25.62 -14.45 -10.08
C ALA A 50 24.78 -15.63 -10.59
N ARG A 51 23.82 -15.39 -11.49
CA ARG A 51 22.91 -16.41 -12.03
C ARG A 51 23.35 -17.01 -13.36
N GLY A 52 24.32 -16.40 -14.05
CA GLY A 52 24.76 -16.84 -15.36
C GLY A 52 23.68 -16.72 -16.46
N ARG A 53 22.62 -15.94 -16.23
CA ARG A 53 21.56 -15.66 -17.21
C ARG A 53 21.07 -14.22 -17.10
N LYS A 54 20.56 -13.70 -18.21
CA LYS A 54 19.87 -12.41 -18.19
C LYS A 54 18.51 -12.53 -17.50
N VAL A 55 18.23 -11.61 -16.59
CA VAL A 55 16.93 -11.41 -15.95
C VAL A 55 16.45 -9.99 -16.25
N THR A 56 15.14 -9.79 -16.28
CA THR A 56 14.54 -8.48 -16.43
C THR A 56 14.38 -7.78 -15.07
N LEU A 57 14.26 -6.46 -15.07
CA LEU A 57 13.96 -5.71 -13.85
C LEU A 57 12.62 -6.18 -13.23
N GLY A 58 11.61 -6.45 -14.05
CA GLY A 58 10.33 -6.96 -13.59
C GLY A 58 10.46 -8.30 -12.85
N GLU A 59 11.25 -9.27 -13.37
CA GLU A 59 11.50 -10.52 -12.66
C GLU A 59 12.18 -10.29 -11.31
N VAL A 60 13.15 -9.35 -11.25
CA VAL A 60 13.84 -9.02 -9.99
C VAL A 60 12.90 -8.36 -9.00
N VAL A 61 12.16 -7.32 -9.42
CA VAL A 61 11.18 -6.62 -8.58
C VAL A 61 10.14 -7.60 -8.03
N GLN A 62 9.57 -8.44 -8.88
CA GLN A 62 8.62 -9.47 -8.46
C GLN A 62 9.24 -10.43 -7.45
N GLY A 63 10.45 -10.90 -7.68
CA GLY A 63 11.12 -11.82 -6.77
C GLY A 63 11.50 -11.19 -5.43
N VAL A 64 11.91 -9.92 -5.42
CA VAL A 64 12.17 -9.16 -4.19
C VAL A 64 10.87 -8.96 -3.41
N TYR A 65 9.80 -8.57 -4.10
CA TYR A 65 8.49 -8.40 -3.49
C TYR A 65 7.98 -9.69 -2.84
N GLU A 66 7.97 -10.81 -3.56
CA GLU A 66 7.57 -12.12 -3.05
C GLU A 66 8.45 -12.61 -1.88
N HIS A 67 9.71 -12.17 -1.83
CA HIS A 67 10.60 -12.46 -0.70
C HIS A 67 10.23 -11.64 0.54
N ASN A 68 9.94 -10.33 0.35
CA ASN A 68 9.80 -9.37 1.44
C ASN A 68 8.39 -9.31 2.02
N VAL A 69 7.35 -9.59 1.23
CA VAL A 69 5.94 -9.51 1.66
C VAL A 69 5.60 -10.48 2.79
N ARG A 70 6.42 -11.49 3.01
CA ARG A 70 6.20 -12.50 4.05
C ARG A 70 6.32 -11.88 5.45
N PRO A 71 5.38 -12.18 6.36
CA PRO A 71 5.40 -11.66 7.73
C PRO A 71 6.72 -11.93 8.47
N ASP A 72 7.31 -13.13 8.28
CA ASP A 72 8.60 -13.53 8.89
C ASP A 72 9.82 -12.75 8.37
N ARG A 73 9.64 -11.88 7.37
CA ARG A 73 10.70 -11.08 6.74
C ARG A 73 10.66 -9.60 7.09
N CYS A 74 9.84 -9.20 8.06
CA CYS A 74 9.66 -7.80 8.45
C CYS A 74 9.37 -6.89 7.25
N PRO A 75 8.21 -7.05 6.59
CA PRO A 75 7.84 -6.27 5.41
C PRO A 75 7.97 -4.78 5.66
N CYS A 76 8.45 -4.05 4.68
CA CYS A 76 8.52 -2.61 4.75
C CYS A 76 7.20 -1.94 4.34
N GLU A 77 7.12 -0.65 4.50
CA GLU A 77 5.91 0.14 4.20
C GLU A 77 5.39 -0.05 2.76
N TYR A 78 6.28 -0.31 1.79
CA TYR A 78 5.88 -0.52 0.39
C TYR A 78 5.11 -1.83 0.19
N GLU A 79 5.53 -2.92 0.84
CA GLU A 79 4.79 -4.19 0.80
C GLU A 79 3.42 -4.02 1.44
N PHE A 80 3.33 -3.32 2.58
CA PHE A 80 2.06 -3.00 3.22
C PHE A 80 1.15 -2.17 2.31
N LYS A 81 1.67 -1.11 1.69
CA LYS A 81 0.90 -0.25 0.77
C LYS A 81 0.36 -1.05 -0.41
N ASN A 82 1.20 -1.90 -1.00
CA ASN A 82 0.79 -2.70 -2.15
C ASN A 82 -0.28 -3.74 -1.78
N GLU A 83 -0.11 -4.49 -0.69
CA GLU A 83 -1.12 -5.43 -0.22
C GLU A 83 -2.42 -4.73 0.22
N LEU A 84 -2.33 -3.53 0.81
CA LEU A 84 -3.49 -2.75 1.17
C LEU A 84 -4.28 -2.30 -0.08
N VAL A 85 -3.60 -1.81 -1.11
CA VAL A 85 -4.23 -1.47 -2.39
C VAL A 85 -4.91 -2.71 -2.99
N ARG A 86 -4.22 -3.85 -3.04
CA ARG A 86 -4.80 -5.11 -3.51
C ARG A 86 -6.05 -5.48 -2.71
N ARG A 87 -5.99 -5.40 -1.39
CA ARG A 87 -7.11 -5.71 -0.50
C ARG A 87 -8.32 -4.81 -0.75
N VAL A 88 -8.09 -3.51 -0.86
CA VAL A 88 -9.15 -2.52 -1.06
C VAL A 88 -9.82 -2.70 -2.43
N PHE A 89 -9.07 -3.07 -3.47
CA PHE A 89 -9.62 -3.32 -4.82
C PHE A 89 -10.17 -4.74 -5.02
N SER A 90 -9.81 -5.72 -4.19
CA SER A 90 -10.36 -7.09 -4.27
C SER A 90 -11.59 -7.32 -3.37
N GLY A 91 -11.94 -6.36 -2.53
CA GLY A 91 -12.87 -6.49 -1.41
C GLY A 91 -14.36 -6.56 -1.75
N GLY A 92 -14.80 -7.03 -2.91
CA GLY A 92 -16.20 -7.35 -3.14
C GLY A 92 -17.03 -6.23 -3.77
N TRP A 93 -18.17 -5.85 -3.17
CA TRP A 93 -19.22 -5.04 -3.82
C TRP A 93 -18.95 -3.53 -3.85
N ASP A 94 -18.05 -3.02 -3.04
CA ASP A 94 -17.82 -1.58 -2.87
C ASP A 94 -16.36 -1.24 -3.22
N PHE A 95 -16.12 -0.94 -4.49
CA PHE A 95 -14.79 -0.52 -4.95
C PHE A 95 -14.60 0.97 -4.74
N PRO A 96 -13.40 1.42 -4.31
CA PRO A 96 -13.11 2.82 -4.27
C PRO A 96 -13.14 3.43 -5.69
N VAL A 97 -13.64 4.64 -5.77
CA VAL A 97 -13.58 5.44 -7.00
C VAL A 97 -12.25 6.17 -7.15
N ALA A 98 -11.53 6.35 -6.04
CA ALA A 98 -10.20 6.92 -6.02
C ALA A 98 -9.40 6.37 -4.83
N VAL A 99 -8.08 6.27 -4.98
CA VAL A 99 -7.13 6.00 -3.91
C VAL A 99 -6.03 7.05 -3.97
N GLN A 100 -5.73 7.66 -2.82
CA GLN A 100 -4.65 8.62 -2.67
C GLN A 100 -3.63 8.07 -1.68
N LEU A 101 -2.38 8.06 -2.06
CA LEU A 101 -1.27 7.76 -1.15
C LEU A 101 -0.70 9.04 -0.55
N GLU A 102 -0.15 8.94 0.64
CA GLU A 102 0.52 10.05 1.34
C GLU A 102 -0.36 11.30 1.46
N GLN A 103 -1.64 11.11 1.78
CA GLN A 103 -2.62 12.19 1.82
C GLN A 103 -2.42 13.09 3.05
N PRO A 104 -2.06 14.37 2.87
CA PRO A 104 -1.97 15.32 3.99
C PRO A 104 -3.33 15.46 4.71
N CYS A 105 -3.27 15.49 6.06
CA CYS A 105 -4.44 15.64 6.91
C CYS A 105 -4.07 16.40 8.19
N GLY A 106 -4.31 17.70 8.21
CA GLY A 106 -3.88 18.57 9.28
C GLY A 106 -2.36 18.54 9.47
N ALA A 107 -1.91 18.24 10.69
CA ALA A 107 -0.48 18.08 11.02
C ALA A 107 0.04 16.65 10.77
N SER A 108 -0.77 15.78 10.18
CA SER A 108 -0.44 14.39 9.86
C SER A 108 -0.55 14.13 8.37
N ARG A 109 -0.17 12.92 7.95
CA ARG A 109 -0.30 12.43 6.59
C ARG A 109 -0.74 10.99 6.67
N ALA A 110 -1.89 10.68 6.07
CA ALA A 110 -2.37 9.31 5.98
C ALA A 110 -1.61 8.56 4.87
N ASP A 111 -1.19 7.34 5.14
CA ASP A 111 -0.45 6.54 4.17
C ASP A 111 -1.30 6.21 2.94
N MET A 112 -2.60 6.01 3.15
CA MET A 112 -3.57 5.83 2.07
C MET A 112 -4.94 6.36 2.47
N VAL A 113 -5.66 6.93 1.51
CA VAL A 113 -7.10 7.23 1.63
C VAL A 113 -7.83 6.64 0.43
N ALA A 114 -8.86 5.85 0.70
CA ALA A 114 -9.77 5.33 -0.32
C ALA A 114 -11.08 6.13 -0.31
N TYR A 115 -11.53 6.58 -1.48
CA TYR A 115 -12.77 7.32 -1.67
C TYR A 115 -13.78 6.46 -2.43
N TYR A 116 -15.03 6.48 -2.00
CA TYR A 116 -16.08 5.62 -2.54
C TYR A 116 -17.19 6.46 -3.21
N ALA A 117 -17.90 5.86 -4.16
CA ALA A 117 -18.95 6.52 -4.93
C ALA A 117 -20.12 7.05 -4.07
N ASN A 118 -20.31 6.47 -2.88
CA ASN A 118 -21.34 6.89 -1.91
C ASN A 118 -20.91 8.12 -1.08
N GLY A 119 -19.78 8.75 -1.41
CA GLY A 119 -19.22 9.89 -0.70
C GLY A 119 -18.47 9.53 0.59
N CYS A 120 -18.32 8.25 0.92
CA CYS A 120 -17.49 7.82 2.04
C CYS A 120 -16.01 7.93 1.68
N ALA A 121 -15.20 8.21 2.71
CA ALA A 121 -13.74 8.11 2.62
C ALA A 121 -13.21 7.29 3.80
N HIS A 122 -12.17 6.51 3.55
CA HIS A 122 -11.55 5.64 4.53
C HIS A 122 -10.04 5.88 4.54
N ALA A 123 -9.54 6.39 5.67
CA ALA A 123 -8.11 6.62 5.85
C ALA A 123 -7.43 5.39 6.46
N TYR A 124 -6.23 5.12 5.99
CA TYR A 124 -5.39 4.02 6.46
C TYR A 124 -4.04 4.56 6.92
N GLU A 125 -3.60 4.09 8.07
CA GLU A 125 -2.26 4.33 8.62
C GLU A 125 -1.53 3.01 8.75
N ILE A 126 -0.32 2.93 8.22
CA ILE A 126 0.51 1.73 8.28
C ILE A 126 1.51 1.83 9.43
N LYS A 127 1.62 0.79 10.21
CA LYS A 127 2.60 0.64 11.29
C LYS A 127 3.32 -0.70 11.16
N THR A 128 4.51 -0.65 10.58
CA THR A 128 5.40 -1.81 10.49
C THR A 128 6.02 -2.13 11.86
N GLU A 129 6.73 -3.24 11.97
CA GLU A 129 7.43 -3.60 13.22
C GLU A 129 8.48 -2.57 13.66
N ARG A 130 9.01 -1.77 12.71
CA ARG A 130 10.05 -0.78 12.97
C ARG A 130 9.49 0.57 13.44
N ASP A 131 8.18 0.77 13.33
CA ASP A 131 7.56 2.05 13.63
C ASP A 131 7.23 2.20 15.11
N SER A 132 7.47 3.39 15.64
CA SER A 132 6.99 3.76 16.96
C SER A 132 5.49 4.10 16.92
N LEU A 133 4.74 3.61 17.91
CA LEU A 133 3.32 3.95 18.09
C LEU A 133 3.10 5.28 18.81
N ALA A 134 4.17 5.96 19.28
CA ALA A 134 4.03 7.18 20.09
C ALA A 134 3.23 8.31 19.39
N ARG A 135 3.27 8.38 18.07
CA ARG A 135 2.53 9.40 17.29
C ARG A 135 1.15 8.92 16.83
N LEU A 136 0.87 7.62 16.92
CA LEU A 136 -0.33 7.01 16.36
C LEU A 136 -1.64 7.60 16.93
N PRO A 137 -1.79 7.83 18.25
CA PRO A 137 -3.01 8.43 18.77
C PRO A 137 -3.33 9.78 18.14
N ARG A 138 -2.31 10.65 18.00
CA ARG A 138 -2.47 11.97 17.38
C ARG A 138 -2.76 11.88 15.88
N GLN A 139 -2.13 10.94 15.16
CA GLN A 139 -2.39 10.71 13.75
C GLN A 139 -3.85 10.29 13.54
N VAL A 140 -4.31 9.32 14.30
CA VAL A 140 -5.70 8.83 14.28
C VAL A 140 -6.70 9.93 14.60
N GLU A 141 -6.42 10.77 15.61
CA GLU A 141 -7.26 11.91 15.94
C GLU A 141 -7.40 12.88 14.76
N ASN A 142 -6.30 13.24 14.10
CA ASN A 142 -6.32 14.09 12.92
C ASN A 142 -7.14 13.47 11.78
N TYR A 143 -7.00 12.16 11.56
CA TYR A 143 -7.73 11.47 10.48
C TYR A 143 -9.23 11.41 10.77
N ARG A 144 -9.65 11.16 12.02
CA ARG A 144 -11.06 11.10 12.41
C ARG A 144 -11.78 12.44 12.28
N ARG A 145 -11.04 13.55 12.26
CA ARG A 145 -11.61 14.88 11.97
C ARG A 145 -11.89 15.08 10.48
N ALA A 146 -11.23 14.36 9.59
CA ALA A 146 -11.37 14.53 8.15
C ALA A 146 -12.07 13.34 7.46
N TYR A 147 -12.00 12.15 8.04
CA TYR A 147 -12.49 10.92 7.41
C TYR A 147 -13.44 10.16 8.34
N PRO A 148 -14.60 9.70 7.83
CA PRO A 148 -15.58 8.98 8.63
C PRO A 148 -15.12 7.58 9.08
N GLN A 149 -14.13 7.02 8.42
CA GLN A 149 -13.55 5.71 8.76
C GLN A 149 -12.03 5.80 8.78
N VAL A 150 -11.43 5.19 9.79
CA VAL A 150 -9.97 5.10 9.95
C VAL A 150 -9.60 3.67 10.32
N THR A 151 -8.59 3.10 9.65
CA THR A 151 -8.03 1.79 9.97
C THR A 151 -6.53 1.90 10.13
N VAL A 152 -5.98 1.28 11.16
CA VAL A 152 -4.54 1.05 11.29
C VAL A 152 -4.21 -0.33 10.72
N VAL A 153 -3.21 -0.38 9.86
CA VAL A 153 -2.71 -1.61 9.24
C VAL A 153 -1.34 -1.93 9.85
N THR A 154 -1.17 -3.15 10.34
CA THR A 154 0.05 -3.56 11.05
C THR A 154 0.36 -5.04 10.82
N THR A 155 1.35 -5.61 11.53
CA THR A 155 1.54 -7.06 11.58
C THR A 155 0.64 -7.70 12.63
N LEU A 156 0.40 -9.00 12.52
CA LEU A 156 -0.49 -9.72 13.45
C LEU A 156 0.01 -9.62 14.91
N GLU A 157 1.32 -9.65 15.11
CA GLU A 157 1.99 -9.59 16.41
C GLU A 157 1.74 -8.26 17.12
N ARG A 158 1.56 -7.18 16.37
CA ARG A 158 1.38 -5.83 16.92
C ARG A 158 -0.07 -5.39 17.10
N VAL A 159 -1.03 -6.24 16.73
CA VAL A 159 -2.47 -5.92 16.82
C VAL A 159 -2.85 -5.48 18.24
N SER A 160 -2.38 -6.19 19.26
CA SER A 160 -2.69 -5.86 20.67
C SER A 160 -2.12 -4.50 21.08
N GLU A 161 -0.86 -4.20 20.75
CA GLU A 161 -0.23 -2.90 21.03
C GLU A 161 -0.99 -1.74 20.36
N VAL A 162 -1.38 -1.93 19.10
CA VAL A 162 -2.19 -0.94 18.37
C VAL A 162 -3.55 -0.76 19.02
N ALA A 163 -4.21 -1.85 19.43
CA ALA A 163 -5.54 -1.80 20.04
C ALA A 163 -5.56 -1.04 21.38
N GLU A 164 -4.44 -1.04 22.12
CA GLU A 164 -4.30 -0.30 23.38
C GLU A 164 -4.22 1.22 23.19
N VAL A 165 -3.71 1.68 22.03
CA VAL A 165 -3.42 3.11 21.81
C VAL A 165 -4.42 3.81 20.88
N VAL A 166 -5.33 3.07 20.23
CA VAL A 166 -6.34 3.64 19.35
C VAL A 166 -7.76 3.43 19.86
N PRO A 167 -8.70 4.37 19.61
CA PRO A 167 -10.10 4.23 20.00
C PRO A 167 -10.75 2.95 19.42
N PRO A 168 -11.75 2.37 20.11
CA PRO A 168 -12.42 1.13 19.67
C PRO A 168 -13.14 1.25 18.31
N GLN A 169 -13.49 2.47 17.89
CA GLN A 169 -14.11 2.74 16.59
C GLN A 169 -13.12 2.64 15.41
N VAL A 170 -11.82 2.74 15.68
CA VAL A 170 -10.78 2.64 14.66
C VAL A 170 -10.60 1.17 14.27
N GLY A 171 -10.62 0.89 12.99
CA GLY A 171 -10.35 -0.44 12.46
C GLY A 171 -8.90 -0.87 12.69
N ILE A 172 -8.66 -2.15 12.74
CA ILE A 172 -7.33 -2.75 12.73
C ILE A 172 -7.33 -3.85 11.70
N SER A 173 -6.39 -3.81 10.78
CA SER A 173 -6.12 -4.86 9.81
C SER A 173 -4.69 -5.37 9.97
N ALA A 174 -4.46 -6.64 9.70
CA ALA A 174 -3.14 -7.22 9.82
C ALA A 174 -2.65 -7.85 8.53
N LEU A 175 -1.39 -7.59 8.20
CA LEU A 175 -0.64 -8.34 7.20
C LEU A 175 -0.11 -9.60 7.86
N ALA A 176 -0.55 -10.76 7.37
CA ALA A 176 -0.19 -12.08 7.90
C ALA A 176 -0.32 -13.18 6.84
N ASP A 177 0.08 -14.39 7.21
CA ASP A 177 -0.30 -15.61 6.52
C ASP A 177 -1.72 -15.99 6.90
N TRP A 178 -2.58 -16.15 5.91
CA TRP A 178 -3.98 -16.50 6.07
C TRP A 178 -4.33 -17.80 5.36
N GLU A 179 -5.37 -18.46 5.85
CA GLU A 179 -5.95 -19.61 5.20
C GLU A 179 -7.38 -19.31 4.75
N GLU A 180 -7.66 -19.52 3.48
CA GLU A 180 -9.00 -19.40 2.93
C GLU A 180 -9.87 -20.58 3.43
N VAL A 181 -10.90 -20.27 4.21
CA VAL A 181 -11.71 -21.25 4.95
C VAL A 181 -12.33 -22.34 4.05
N HIS A 182 -12.70 -21.98 2.81
CA HIS A 182 -13.39 -22.91 1.91
C HIS A 182 -12.46 -23.78 1.07
N THR A 183 -11.24 -23.31 0.81
CA THR A 183 -10.30 -23.99 -0.09
C THR A 183 -9.06 -24.51 0.62
N GLY A 184 -8.81 -24.11 1.85
CA GLY A 184 -7.57 -24.39 2.58
C GLY A 184 -6.33 -23.74 1.94
N ARG A 185 -6.53 -22.78 1.02
CA ARG A 185 -5.42 -22.12 0.34
C ARG A 185 -4.74 -21.13 1.27
N GLN A 186 -3.43 -21.28 1.42
CA GLN A 186 -2.59 -20.32 2.13
C GLN A 186 -2.26 -19.12 1.24
N TYR A 187 -2.31 -17.91 1.79
CA TYR A 187 -1.91 -16.67 1.13
C TYR A 187 -1.39 -15.64 2.14
N VAL A 188 -0.53 -14.76 1.68
CA VAL A 188 -0.12 -13.56 2.43
C VAL A 188 -1.02 -12.41 2.00
N GLY A 189 -1.52 -11.66 2.96
CA GLY A 189 -2.39 -10.53 2.65
C GLY A 189 -2.81 -9.73 3.88
N ILE A 190 -3.55 -8.66 3.65
CA ILE A 190 -4.11 -7.81 4.70
C ILE A 190 -5.56 -8.19 4.92
N GLU A 191 -5.89 -8.64 6.15
CA GLU A 191 -7.25 -8.96 6.54
C GLU A 191 -7.68 -8.15 7.77
N PRO A 192 -8.99 -7.82 7.88
CA PRO A 192 -9.51 -7.07 9.01
C PRO A 192 -9.56 -7.93 10.26
N ILE A 193 -8.96 -7.44 11.34
CA ILE A 193 -9.09 -8.00 12.71
C ILE A 193 -10.23 -7.30 13.45
N ARG A 194 -10.37 -6.00 13.24
CA ARG A 194 -11.45 -5.16 13.76
C ARG A 194 -11.90 -4.19 12.66
N TYR A 195 -13.16 -4.22 12.32
CA TYR A 195 -13.70 -3.31 11.31
C TYR A 195 -13.79 -1.88 11.84
N ALA A 196 -13.43 -0.91 10.99
CA ALA A 196 -13.64 0.50 11.29
C ALA A 196 -15.15 0.81 11.37
N GLN A 197 -15.56 1.46 12.45
CA GLN A 197 -16.91 1.99 12.57
C GLN A 197 -16.98 3.34 11.85
N ARG A 198 -18.06 3.58 11.11
CA ARG A 198 -18.30 4.89 10.53
C ARG A 198 -18.66 5.86 11.64
N CYS A 199 -17.85 6.89 11.81
CA CYS A 199 -18.05 7.94 12.79
C CYS A 199 -18.10 9.28 12.07
N THR A 200 -19.21 10.01 12.22
CA THR A 200 -19.40 11.33 11.62
C THR A 200 -19.36 12.45 12.64
N ASP A 201 -19.46 12.13 13.92
CA ASP A 201 -19.55 13.10 15.01
C ASP A 201 -18.24 13.87 15.26
N THR A 202 -17.13 13.33 14.75
CA THR A 202 -15.79 13.94 14.86
C THR A 202 -15.38 14.71 13.60
N LEU A 203 -16.21 14.72 12.55
CA LEU A 203 -15.86 15.35 11.29
C LEU A 203 -15.93 16.89 11.40
N GLU A 204 -14.90 17.53 10.88
CA GLU A 204 -14.77 18.97 10.81
C GLU A 204 -14.63 19.42 9.35
N VAL A 205 -15.46 20.34 8.91
CA VAL A 205 -15.51 20.84 7.52
C VAL A 205 -14.15 21.36 7.07
N ASP A 206 -13.46 22.11 7.93
CA ASP A 206 -12.14 22.66 7.62
C ASP A 206 -11.06 21.58 7.45
N ALA A 207 -11.09 20.54 8.28
CA ALA A 207 -10.18 19.40 8.17
C ALA A 207 -10.44 18.61 6.89
N MET A 208 -11.70 18.34 6.57
CA MET A 208 -12.12 17.68 5.32
C MET A 208 -11.67 18.49 4.10
N THR A 209 -11.97 19.78 4.07
CA THR A 209 -11.65 20.68 2.96
C THR A 209 -10.14 20.85 2.78
N SER A 210 -9.39 20.95 3.87
CA SER A 210 -7.93 21.08 3.83
C SER A 210 -7.28 19.81 3.27
N SER A 211 -7.76 18.64 3.64
CA SER A 211 -7.24 17.38 3.09
C SER A 211 -7.53 17.23 1.60
N MET A 212 -8.66 17.74 1.11
CA MET A 212 -9.00 17.70 -0.31
C MET A 212 -8.17 18.68 -1.17
N ARG A 213 -7.80 19.85 -0.63
CA ARG A 213 -7.07 20.89 -1.38
C ARG A 213 -5.62 20.55 -1.68
N THR A 214 -5.03 19.61 -0.97
CA THR A 214 -3.65 19.19 -1.17
C THR A 214 -3.48 18.16 -2.28
N VAL A 215 -4.54 17.76 -2.93
CA VAL A 215 -4.49 16.88 -4.09
C VAL A 215 -4.05 17.72 -5.29
N GLU A 216 -2.81 17.56 -5.73
CA GLU A 216 -2.36 18.16 -6.99
C GLU A 216 -3.10 17.50 -8.15
N PRO A 217 -3.89 18.26 -8.92
CA PRO A 217 -4.47 17.72 -10.16
C PRO A 217 -3.35 17.55 -11.16
N GLY A 218 -3.07 16.36 -11.62
CA GLY A 218 -2.22 16.20 -12.80
C GLY A 218 -1.22 15.06 -12.83
N TYR A 219 -1.04 14.27 -11.77
CA TYR A 219 -0.12 13.15 -11.88
C TYR A 219 -0.75 11.94 -12.57
N ALA A 220 -0.21 11.59 -13.71
CA ALA A 220 -0.21 10.28 -14.36
C ALA A 220 -1.52 9.76 -14.98
N LEU A 221 -2.67 10.37 -14.82
CA LEU A 221 -3.89 9.86 -15.42
C LEU A 221 -4.14 10.36 -16.85
N GLU A 222 -3.53 11.48 -17.25
CA GLU A 222 -3.60 11.96 -18.63
C GLU A 222 -3.02 10.95 -19.64
N GLY A 223 -1.95 10.24 -19.25
CA GLY A 223 -1.38 9.16 -20.06
C GLY A 223 -2.22 7.90 -20.15
N LEU A 224 -3.23 7.73 -19.27
CA LEU A 224 -4.09 6.57 -19.19
C LEU A 224 -5.50 6.81 -19.71
N GLY A 225 -5.79 8.03 -20.19
CA GLY A 225 -7.14 8.39 -20.68
C GLY A 225 -8.21 8.44 -19.58
N VAL A 226 -7.81 8.65 -18.32
CA VAL A 226 -8.74 8.77 -17.19
C VAL A 226 -8.90 10.24 -16.83
N GLU A 227 -10.14 10.74 -16.83
CA GLU A 227 -10.40 12.13 -16.44
C GLU A 227 -10.22 12.35 -14.93
N PRO A 228 -9.52 13.44 -14.51
CA PRO A 228 -9.39 13.80 -13.10
C PRO A 228 -10.75 14.21 -12.52
N VAL A 229 -11.07 13.73 -11.34
CA VAL A 229 -12.23 14.17 -10.56
C VAL A 229 -11.81 15.29 -9.60
N VAL A 230 -12.75 16.18 -9.30
CA VAL A 230 -12.56 17.45 -8.56
C VAL A 230 -11.90 17.29 -7.15
N CYS A 231 -11.88 16.12 -6.59
CA CYS A 231 -11.34 15.83 -5.25
C CYS A 231 -10.14 14.88 -5.24
N GLY A 232 -9.39 14.77 -6.33
CA GLY A 232 -8.25 13.85 -6.43
C GLY A 232 -8.42 12.85 -7.54
N TYR A 233 -7.43 12.07 -7.73
CA TYR A 233 -7.36 11.10 -8.82
C TYR A 233 -8.48 10.08 -8.73
N ALA A 234 -9.46 10.22 -9.59
CA ALA A 234 -10.47 9.20 -9.74
C ALA A 234 -9.94 8.08 -10.62
N TRP A 235 -9.81 6.96 -10.04
CA TRP A 235 -9.58 5.68 -10.71
C TRP A 235 -10.88 5.16 -11.36
N THR A 236 -11.68 6.02 -11.90
CA THR A 236 -13.10 5.85 -11.83
C THR A 236 -13.75 5.14 -12.94
N ARG A 237 -13.19 5.03 -14.07
CA ARG A 237 -13.98 4.52 -15.20
C ARG A 237 -13.34 3.37 -15.95
N ASN A 238 -12.14 3.02 -15.60
CA ASN A 238 -11.46 1.98 -16.35
C ASN A 238 -10.86 0.92 -15.42
N ARG A 239 -11.70 -0.03 -14.98
CA ARG A 239 -11.25 -1.20 -14.21
C ARG A 239 -10.15 -1.97 -14.92
N GLU A 240 -10.13 -1.95 -16.26
CA GLU A 240 -9.12 -2.60 -17.08
C GLU A 240 -7.77 -1.90 -16.97
N ALA A 241 -7.74 -0.56 -17.03
CA ALA A 241 -6.51 0.21 -16.85
C ALA A 241 -5.93 0.05 -15.43
N LEU A 242 -6.77 -0.15 -14.42
CA LEU A 242 -6.36 -0.46 -13.05
C LEU A 242 -5.78 -1.87 -12.90
N ALA A 243 -6.39 -2.85 -13.57
CA ALA A 243 -5.90 -4.22 -13.55
C ALA A 243 -4.50 -4.35 -14.20
N GLU A 244 -4.17 -3.46 -15.13
CA GLU A 244 -2.84 -3.40 -15.76
C GLU A 244 -1.77 -2.78 -14.86
N TYR A 245 -2.17 -1.91 -13.89
CA TYR A 245 -1.24 -1.23 -12.98
C TYR A 245 -1.07 -1.90 -11.61
N VAL A 246 -1.99 -2.72 -11.20
CA VAL A 246 -1.81 -3.59 -10.03
C VAL A 246 -1.02 -4.81 -10.50
N PRO A 247 0.24 -5.00 -10.05
CA PRO A 247 0.95 -6.22 -10.39
C PRO A 247 0.13 -7.42 -9.95
N ALA A 248 -0.17 -8.27 -10.91
CA ALA A 248 -0.94 -9.50 -10.69
C ALA A 248 -0.23 -10.47 -9.76
#